data_fae5df1815a5eaa77efef0d0f5e88d1c
#
_entry.id   fae5df1815a5eaa77efef0d0f5e88d1c
#
_cell.length_a   1.000
_cell.length_b   1.000
_cell.length_c   1.000
_cell.angle_alpha   90.00
_cell.angle_beta   90.00
_cell.angle_gamma   90.00
#
_symmetry.space_group_name_H-M   'P 1'
#
loop_
_entity.id
_entity.type
_entity.pdbx_description
1 polymer ?
#
loop_
_entity_poly.entity_id
_entity_poly.type
_entity_poly.pdbx_seq_one_letter_code
_entity_poly.pdbx_strand_id
1 'polypeptide(L)'
;MILLDDAQSTAANPSSRVYNAPLQYWRVLPSGNHEVDRQAVVDCLEGITLALSEGKYIVTALAYELGQLIHHLRQAYPKSIETVNPHPLIEAWAFQEYQKFSKEQMDHHIATELKALSNAEQLAGVMDLHESIDQEHFCDDIAKIQEWIRSGDTYQINHTYRITGKVYGAPLALYSQLRKRQPGRFGAYIAQDNYYLLSQSPELFIERQGNTLKAMPMKGTASALLDTPSSLSDDPKNRAENLMIVDLLRNDLSRICLPNTVKVPH
;
A
#
# COMPACT_ATOMS: atom_id res chain seq x y z
N MET A 1 11.70 11.76 -6.52
CA MET A 1 12.30 11.00 -5.38
C MET A 1 11.30 10.00 -4.84
N ILE A 2 11.75 8.75 -4.61
CA ILE A 2 10.93 7.72 -3.95
C ILE A 2 11.71 7.19 -2.74
N LEU A 3 11.05 7.12 -1.60
CA LEU A 3 11.55 6.48 -0.37
C LEU A 3 10.70 5.24 -0.11
N LEU A 4 11.36 4.09 0.08
CA LEU A 4 10.77 2.89 0.68
C LEU A 4 11.42 2.70 2.04
N ASP A 5 10.64 2.83 3.10
CA ASP A 5 11.15 3.03 4.45
C ASP A 5 10.81 1.84 5.36
N ASP A 6 11.80 1.34 6.06
CA ASP A 6 11.67 0.28 7.07
C ASP A 6 12.18 0.81 8.42
N ALA A 7 11.28 1.02 9.37
CA ALA A 7 11.63 1.48 10.71
C ALA A 7 12.51 0.48 11.50
N GLN A 8 12.65 -0.76 11.04
CA GLN A 8 13.53 -1.78 11.61
C GLN A 8 14.86 -1.92 10.85
N SER A 9 15.10 -1.06 9.85
CA SER A 9 16.37 -1.04 9.10
C SER A 9 17.53 -0.71 10.02
N THR A 10 18.60 -1.50 9.97
CA THR A 10 19.79 -1.32 10.80
C THR A 10 21.04 -1.05 9.96
N ALA A 11 22.10 -0.52 10.57
CA ALA A 11 23.38 -0.31 9.88
C ALA A 11 24.01 -1.64 9.39
N ALA A 12 23.80 -2.73 10.12
CA ALA A 12 24.30 -4.05 9.74
C ALA A 12 23.49 -4.69 8.61
N ASN A 13 22.18 -4.35 8.51
CA ASN A 13 21.29 -4.85 7.47
C ASN A 13 20.35 -3.73 6.99
N PRO A 14 20.86 -2.81 6.14
CA PRO A 14 20.08 -1.69 5.64
C PRO A 14 19.01 -2.17 4.65
N SER A 15 17.74 -1.91 4.97
CA SER A 15 16.56 -2.33 4.19
C SER A 15 15.75 -1.17 3.60
N SER A 16 15.84 0.04 4.18
CA SER A 16 15.23 1.22 3.55
C SER A 16 15.94 1.56 2.24
N ARG A 17 15.18 2.11 1.27
CA ARG A 17 15.70 2.38 -0.07
C ARG A 17 15.33 3.79 -0.52
N VAL A 18 16.29 4.45 -1.16
CA VAL A 18 16.10 5.78 -1.78
C VAL A 18 16.35 5.65 -3.26
N TYR A 19 15.38 6.09 -4.06
CA TYR A 19 15.43 6.10 -5.51
C TYR A 19 15.33 7.54 -6.02
N ASN A 20 16.26 7.93 -6.87
CA ASN A 20 16.31 9.25 -7.49
C ASN A 20 16.48 9.11 -9.01
N ALA A 21 16.04 10.14 -9.77
CA ALA A 21 16.23 10.22 -11.20
C ALA A 21 15.72 8.98 -11.98
N PRO A 22 14.41 8.76 -12.06
CA PRO A 22 13.87 7.64 -12.83
C PRO A 22 14.25 7.78 -14.32
N LEU A 23 14.67 6.66 -14.93
CA LEU A 23 15.01 6.58 -16.35
C LEU A 23 13.77 6.48 -17.25
N GLN A 24 12.73 5.83 -16.74
CA GLN A 24 11.47 5.61 -17.43
C GLN A 24 10.32 5.72 -16.42
N TYR A 25 9.17 6.13 -16.93
CA TYR A 25 7.94 6.26 -16.17
C TYR A 25 6.76 5.75 -16.99
N TRP A 26 5.93 4.93 -16.39
CA TRP A 26 4.68 4.45 -16.96
C TRP A 26 3.53 4.90 -16.08
N ARG A 27 2.43 5.27 -16.70
CA ARG A 27 1.21 5.65 -16.01
C ARG A 27 0.00 5.21 -16.84
N VAL A 28 -0.84 4.39 -16.22
CA VAL A 28 -2.10 3.95 -16.83
C VAL A 28 -3.24 4.63 -16.09
N LEU A 29 -3.94 5.52 -16.79
CA LEU A 29 -5.14 6.18 -16.28
C LEU A 29 -6.38 5.41 -16.75
N PRO A 30 -7.42 5.27 -15.90
CA PRO A 30 -8.68 4.68 -16.32
C PRO A 30 -9.36 5.58 -17.37
N SER A 31 -9.78 5.00 -18.50
CA SER A 31 -10.52 5.68 -19.57
C SER A 31 -12.03 5.53 -19.45
N GLY A 32 -12.49 4.63 -18.56
CA GLY A 32 -13.88 4.19 -18.48
C GLY A 32 -14.26 3.08 -19.47
N ASN A 33 -13.34 2.68 -20.34
CA ASN A 33 -13.52 1.56 -21.24
C ASN A 33 -12.66 0.38 -20.80
N HIS A 34 -13.32 -0.67 -20.31
CA HIS A 34 -12.67 -1.84 -19.73
C HIS A 34 -11.63 -2.50 -20.67
N GLU A 35 -11.92 -2.63 -21.96
CA GLU A 35 -11.02 -3.32 -22.89
C GLU A 35 -9.80 -2.45 -23.22
N VAL A 36 -10.00 -1.12 -23.38
CA VAL A 36 -8.92 -0.16 -23.59
C VAL A 36 -7.97 -0.13 -22.39
N ASP A 37 -8.56 -0.05 -21.21
CA ASP A 37 -7.79 0.03 -19.95
C ASP A 37 -7.05 -1.27 -19.69
N ARG A 38 -7.66 -2.41 -20.00
CA ARG A 38 -7.01 -3.72 -19.89
C ARG A 38 -5.81 -3.83 -20.84
N GLN A 39 -5.94 -3.37 -22.08
CA GLN A 39 -4.82 -3.39 -23.01
C GLN A 39 -3.69 -2.46 -22.54
N ALA A 40 -4.02 -1.25 -22.08
CA ALA A 40 -3.02 -0.32 -21.54
C ALA A 40 -2.28 -0.89 -20.31
N VAL A 41 -2.97 -1.66 -19.47
CA VAL A 41 -2.34 -2.39 -18.35
C VAL A 41 -1.38 -3.47 -18.84
N VAL A 42 -1.77 -4.25 -19.87
CA VAL A 42 -0.89 -5.27 -20.47
C VAL A 42 0.37 -4.63 -21.05
N ASP A 43 0.21 -3.60 -21.86
CA ASP A 43 1.33 -2.89 -22.50
C ASP A 43 2.29 -2.30 -21.46
N CYS A 44 1.75 -1.75 -20.37
CA CYS A 44 2.54 -1.25 -19.24
C CYS A 44 3.34 -2.36 -18.55
N LEU A 45 2.72 -3.51 -18.27
CA LEU A 45 3.37 -4.66 -17.63
C LEU A 45 4.45 -5.28 -18.53
N GLU A 46 4.26 -5.30 -19.83
CA GLU A 46 5.27 -5.72 -20.81
C GLU A 46 6.47 -4.79 -20.77
N GLY A 47 6.24 -3.45 -20.77
CA GLY A 47 7.30 -2.45 -20.66
C GLY A 47 8.09 -2.59 -19.34
N ILE A 48 7.41 -2.83 -18.22
CA ILE A 48 8.04 -3.12 -16.92
C ILE A 48 8.88 -4.38 -17.00
N THR A 49 8.36 -5.44 -17.62
CA THR A 49 9.06 -6.74 -17.76
C THR A 49 10.32 -6.59 -18.58
N LEU A 50 10.27 -5.82 -19.68
CA LEU A 50 11.44 -5.51 -20.50
C LEU A 50 12.51 -4.77 -19.69
N ALA A 51 12.12 -3.72 -18.96
CA ALA A 51 13.05 -2.95 -18.13
C ALA A 51 13.70 -3.80 -17.02
N LEU A 52 12.94 -4.73 -16.41
CA LEU A 52 13.50 -5.70 -15.46
C LEU A 52 14.50 -6.64 -16.13
N SER A 53 14.25 -7.11 -17.36
CA SER A 53 15.17 -7.98 -18.12
C SER A 53 16.47 -7.28 -18.48
N GLU A 54 16.45 -5.94 -18.59
CA GLU A 54 17.62 -5.08 -18.79
C GLU A 54 18.38 -4.77 -17.47
N GLY A 55 17.96 -5.34 -16.35
CA GLY A 55 18.61 -5.18 -15.05
C GLY A 55 18.23 -3.89 -14.30
N LYS A 56 17.17 -3.21 -14.72
CA LYS A 56 16.66 -2.01 -14.01
C LYS A 56 15.89 -2.39 -12.76
N TYR A 57 15.87 -1.47 -11.80
CA TYR A 57 15.04 -1.57 -10.60
C TYR A 57 13.71 -0.87 -10.84
N ILE A 58 12.62 -1.51 -10.48
CA ILE A 58 11.27 -0.97 -10.67
C ILE A 58 10.60 -0.72 -9.33
N VAL A 59 10.01 0.46 -9.18
CA VAL A 59 9.03 0.76 -8.13
C VAL A 59 7.67 0.92 -8.77
N THR A 60 6.64 0.33 -8.17
CA THR A 60 5.26 0.42 -8.67
C THR A 60 4.30 0.87 -7.58
N ALA A 61 3.31 1.68 -7.95
CA ALA A 61 2.10 1.93 -7.20
C ALA A 61 0.91 1.38 -7.99
N LEU A 62 0.16 0.45 -7.39
CA LEU A 62 -0.96 -0.24 -8.01
C LEU A 62 -2.24 0.13 -7.29
N ALA A 63 -3.24 0.63 -8.01
CA ALA A 63 -4.54 0.93 -7.44
C ALA A 63 -5.33 -0.36 -7.16
N TYR A 64 -6.21 -0.33 -6.16
CA TYR A 64 -7.11 -1.44 -5.84
C TYR A 64 -8.02 -1.81 -7.02
N GLU A 65 -8.46 -0.81 -7.77
CA GLU A 65 -9.32 -0.95 -8.95
C GLU A 65 -8.68 -1.75 -10.09
N LEU A 66 -7.35 -1.87 -10.12
CA LEU A 66 -6.64 -2.73 -11.06
C LEU A 66 -7.12 -4.19 -10.97
N GLY A 67 -7.49 -4.66 -9.78
CA GLY A 67 -8.04 -5.99 -9.57
C GLY A 67 -9.32 -6.25 -10.37
N GLN A 68 -10.14 -5.23 -10.60
CA GLN A 68 -11.37 -5.35 -11.39
C GLN A 68 -11.09 -5.69 -12.86
N LEU A 69 -10.00 -5.14 -13.42
CA LEU A 69 -9.55 -5.46 -14.78
C LEU A 69 -8.92 -6.85 -14.87
N ILE A 70 -8.06 -7.20 -13.89
CA ILE A 70 -7.37 -8.50 -13.86
C ILE A 70 -8.37 -9.66 -13.71
N HIS A 71 -9.41 -9.47 -12.88
CA HIS A 71 -10.43 -10.49 -12.63
C HIS A 71 -11.67 -10.38 -13.52
N HIS A 72 -11.64 -9.51 -14.55
CA HIS A 72 -12.75 -9.31 -15.49
C HIS A 72 -14.07 -8.93 -14.83
N LEU A 73 -14.04 -8.16 -13.74
CA LEU A 73 -15.24 -7.72 -12.99
C LEU A 73 -15.91 -6.51 -13.66
N ARG A 74 -16.43 -6.70 -14.87
CA ARG A 74 -17.00 -5.63 -15.70
C ARG A 74 -18.13 -4.84 -15.03
N GLN A 75 -18.94 -5.49 -14.18
CA GLN A 75 -20.06 -4.84 -13.50
C GLN A 75 -19.63 -3.85 -12.42
N ALA A 76 -18.49 -4.08 -11.81
CA ALA A 76 -17.90 -3.23 -10.78
C ALA A 76 -17.05 -2.08 -11.37
N TYR A 77 -16.70 -2.16 -12.67
CA TYR A 77 -15.85 -1.16 -13.30
C TYR A 77 -16.60 0.16 -13.54
N PRO A 78 -16.08 1.31 -13.15
CA PRO A 78 -16.77 2.59 -13.31
C PRO A 78 -17.08 2.87 -14.78
N LYS A 79 -18.34 3.16 -15.08
CA LYS A 79 -18.82 3.49 -16.44
C LYS A 79 -18.52 4.94 -16.85
N SER A 80 -18.24 5.80 -15.89
CA SER A 80 -17.84 7.19 -16.10
C SER A 80 -16.80 7.59 -15.10
N ILE A 81 -15.81 8.35 -15.55
CA ILE A 81 -14.78 8.93 -14.70
C ILE A 81 -15.14 10.40 -14.54
N GLU A 82 -15.96 10.69 -13.53
CA GLU A 82 -16.37 12.06 -13.20
C GLU A 82 -15.30 12.86 -12.44
N THR A 83 -14.11 12.32 -12.27
CA THR A 83 -13.05 12.98 -11.52
C THR A 83 -12.17 13.83 -12.41
N VAL A 84 -11.98 15.09 -12.03
CA VAL A 84 -11.08 16.04 -12.69
C VAL A 84 -9.62 15.52 -12.74
N ASN A 85 -9.25 14.62 -11.82
CA ASN A 85 -7.98 13.91 -11.78
C ASN A 85 -8.19 12.45 -11.37
N PRO A 86 -8.39 11.53 -12.31
CA PRO A 86 -8.53 10.12 -11.99
C PRO A 86 -7.21 9.57 -11.41
N HIS A 87 -7.31 8.77 -10.35
CA HIS A 87 -6.15 8.08 -9.82
C HIS A 87 -5.64 7.04 -10.83
N PRO A 88 -4.32 6.93 -11.05
CA PRO A 88 -3.76 5.94 -11.94
C PRO A 88 -4.07 4.51 -11.48
N LEU A 89 -4.34 3.62 -12.41
CA LEU A 89 -4.44 2.18 -12.16
C LEU A 89 -3.06 1.57 -11.88
N ILE A 90 -2.06 2.06 -12.62
CA ILE A 90 -0.64 1.71 -12.45
C ILE A 90 0.19 2.98 -12.58
N GLU A 91 1.11 3.16 -11.67
CA GLU A 91 2.30 3.99 -11.85
C GLU A 91 3.53 3.14 -11.63
N ALA A 92 4.54 3.31 -12.49
CA ALA A 92 5.79 2.57 -12.37
C ALA A 92 6.97 3.43 -12.78
N TRP A 93 8.06 3.29 -12.07
CA TRP A 93 9.31 4.02 -12.29
C TRP A 93 10.47 3.03 -12.39
N ALA A 94 11.28 3.17 -13.45
CA ALA A 94 12.50 2.39 -13.63
C ALA A 94 13.73 3.21 -13.22
N PHE A 95 14.64 2.59 -12.50
CA PHE A 95 15.87 3.19 -12.03
C PHE A 95 17.08 2.34 -12.41
N GLN A 96 18.22 2.99 -12.66
CA GLN A 96 19.49 2.30 -12.84
C GLN A 96 20.04 1.75 -11.53
N GLU A 97 19.84 2.48 -10.43
CA GLU A 97 20.36 2.17 -9.11
C GLU A 97 19.45 2.71 -8.00
N TYR A 98 19.71 2.28 -6.78
CA TYR A 98 19.11 2.84 -5.57
C TYR A 98 20.12 2.76 -4.41
N GLN A 99 19.90 3.57 -3.40
CA GLN A 99 20.71 3.56 -2.19
C GLN A 99 19.98 2.81 -1.08
N LYS A 100 20.73 2.00 -0.30
CA LYS A 100 20.22 1.36 0.91
C LYS A 100 20.59 2.18 2.13
N PHE A 101 19.63 2.42 2.99
CA PHE A 101 19.80 3.22 4.20
C PHE A 101 19.37 2.42 5.43
N SER A 102 20.12 2.62 6.53
CA SER A 102 19.62 2.29 7.87
C SER A 102 18.53 3.28 8.27
N LYS A 103 17.86 3.01 9.39
CA LYS A 103 16.88 3.93 9.96
C LYS A 103 17.50 5.31 10.24
N GLU A 104 18.69 5.34 10.84
CA GLU A 104 19.42 6.57 11.20
C GLU A 104 19.83 7.35 9.94
N GLN A 105 20.27 6.66 8.89
CA GLN A 105 20.61 7.29 7.60
C GLN A 105 19.36 7.86 6.92
N MET A 106 18.21 7.16 6.99
CA MET A 106 16.95 7.67 6.48
C MET A 106 16.46 8.88 7.29
N ASP A 107 16.58 8.84 8.62
CA ASP A 107 16.26 9.96 9.51
C ASP A 107 17.10 11.20 9.13
N HIS A 108 18.41 11.00 8.90
CA HIS A 108 19.32 12.07 8.50
C HIS A 108 18.99 12.63 7.11
N HIS A 109 18.71 11.75 6.15
CA HIS A 109 18.35 12.13 4.79
C HIS A 109 17.08 12.99 4.77
N ILE A 110 15.99 12.53 5.40
CA ILE A 110 14.75 13.30 5.51
C ILE A 110 15.00 14.63 6.24
N ALA A 111 15.76 14.62 7.33
CA ALA A 111 16.07 15.85 8.07
C ALA A 111 16.88 16.86 7.22
N THR A 112 17.75 16.39 6.34
CA THR A 112 18.51 17.23 5.42
C THR A 112 17.62 17.87 4.37
N GLU A 113 16.71 17.08 3.75
CA GLU A 113 15.74 17.59 2.78
C GLU A 113 14.80 18.63 3.43
N LEU A 114 14.35 18.37 4.67
CA LEU A 114 13.49 19.30 5.40
C LEU A 114 14.18 20.63 5.73
N LYS A 115 15.49 20.64 5.98
CA LYS A 115 16.23 21.89 6.24
C LYS A 115 16.30 22.81 5.03
N ALA A 116 16.14 22.29 3.83
CA ALA A 116 16.09 23.11 2.61
C ALA A 116 14.72 23.82 2.43
N LEU A 117 13.70 23.43 3.18
CA LEU A 117 12.37 24.01 3.14
C LEU A 117 12.28 25.24 4.04
N SER A 118 11.42 26.20 3.67
CA SER A 118 11.07 27.32 4.53
C SER A 118 10.35 26.85 5.82
N ASN A 119 10.35 27.69 6.85
CA ASN A 119 9.65 27.37 8.10
C ASN A 119 8.14 27.09 7.88
N ALA A 120 7.51 27.77 6.92
CA ALA A 120 6.11 27.55 6.59
C ALA A 120 5.87 26.18 5.93
N GLU A 121 6.77 25.73 5.06
CA GLU A 121 6.69 24.43 4.41
C GLU A 121 6.97 23.27 5.38
N GLN A 122 7.78 23.49 6.41
CA GLN A 122 8.04 22.49 7.45
C GLN A 122 6.83 22.27 8.38
N LEU A 123 5.94 23.27 8.50
CA LEU A 123 4.67 23.13 9.20
C LEU A 123 3.66 22.46 8.28
N ALA A 124 3.50 21.15 8.41
CA ALA A 124 2.63 20.38 7.54
C ALA A 124 1.51 19.68 8.31
N GLY A 125 0.36 19.53 7.66
CA GLY A 125 -0.79 18.84 8.21
C GLY A 125 -1.94 18.74 7.23
N VAL A 126 -3.07 18.24 7.71
CA VAL A 126 -4.32 18.13 6.97
C VAL A 126 -5.42 18.87 7.75
N MET A 127 -6.22 19.64 7.05
CA MET A 127 -7.34 20.40 7.60
C MET A 127 -8.59 20.22 6.75
N ASP A 128 -9.73 20.71 7.21
CA ASP A 128 -11.02 20.62 6.51
C ASP A 128 -11.35 19.19 6.11
N LEU A 129 -11.31 18.27 7.07
CA LEU A 129 -11.58 16.86 6.82
C LEU A 129 -13.07 16.63 6.55
N HIS A 130 -13.38 15.89 5.48
CA HIS A 130 -14.72 15.48 5.09
C HIS A 130 -14.74 13.97 4.83
N GLU A 131 -15.68 13.29 5.45
CA GLU A 131 -15.94 11.86 5.25
C GLU A 131 -16.87 11.66 4.04
N SER A 132 -16.65 10.61 3.23
CA SER A 132 -17.46 10.34 2.05
C SER A 132 -18.82 9.72 2.37
N ILE A 133 -19.04 9.28 3.60
CA ILE A 133 -20.31 8.79 4.13
C ILE A 133 -20.55 9.40 5.51
N ASP A 134 -21.79 9.56 5.92
CA ASP A 134 -22.16 9.95 7.26
C ASP A 134 -22.34 8.71 8.18
N GLN A 135 -22.61 8.97 9.45
CA GLN A 135 -22.77 7.91 10.44
C GLN A 135 -23.99 7.02 10.16
N GLU A 136 -25.09 7.57 9.64
CA GLU A 136 -26.31 6.81 9.34
C GLU A 136 -26.05 5.80 8.21
N HIS A 137 -25.48 6.25 7.09
CA HIS A 137 -25.08 5.38 5.98
C HIS A 137 -24.06 4.31 6.42
N PHE A 138 -23.08 4.69 7.27
CA PHE A 138 -22.14 3.72 7.81
C PHE A 138 -22.83 2.62 8.61
N CYS A 139 -23.76 2.97 9.50
CA CYS A 139 -24.52 1.99 10.29
C CYS A 139 -25.38 1.07 9.42
N ASP A 140 -26.04 1.63 8.39
CA ASP A 140 -26.84 0.87 7.44
C ASP A 140 -26.00 -0.12 6.64
N ASP A 141 -24.83 0.29 6.17
CA ASP A 141 -23.91 -0.58 5.46
C ASP A 141 -23.42 -1.73 6.36
N ILE A 142 -23.07 -1.44 7.61
CA ILE A 142 -22.68 -2.48 8.58
C ILE A 142 -23.82 -3.45 8.83
N ALA A 143 -25.07 -2.98 8.93
CA ALA A 143 -26.24 -3.86 9.12
C ALA A 143 -26.43 -4.81 7.92
N LYS A 144 -26.31 -4.31 6.68
CA LYS A 144 -26.36 -5.13 5.46
C LYS A 144 -25.21 -6.15 5.40
N ILE A 145 -23.99 -5.73 5.73
CA ILE A 145 -22.82 -6.62 5.78
C ILE A 145 -23.07 -7.77 6.76
N GLN A 146 -23.59 -7.47 7.96
CA GLN A 146 -23.90 -8.48 8.95
C GLN A 146 -25.00 -9.45 8.48
N GLU A 147 -25.96 -8.98 7.67
CA GLU A 147 -26.98 -9.83 7.07
C GLU A 147 -26.35 -10.80 6.05
N TRP A 148 -25.51 -10.31 5.13
CA TRP A 148 -24.81 -11.16 4.16
C TRP A 148 -23.90 -12.21 4.82
N ILE A 149 -23.24 -11.85 5.93
CA ILE A 149 -22.44 -12.80 6.70
C ILE A 149 -23.35 -13.87 7.34
N ARG A 150 -24.50 -13.48 7.92
CA ARG A 150 -25.46 -14.43 8.53
C ARG A 150 -26.11 -15.36 7.52
N SER A 151 -26.39 -14.88 6.30
CA SER A 151 -26.96 -15.69 5.22
C SER A 151 -25.92 -16.61 4.56
N GLY A 152 -24.63 -16.38 4.81
CA GLY A 152 -23.57 -17.18 4.21
C GLY A 152 -23.16 -16.71 2.81
N ASP A 153 -23.62 -15.54 2.36
CA ASP A 153 -23.22 -14.95 1.07
C ASP A 153 -21.74 -14.54 1.06
N THR A 154 -21.23 -14.17 2.21
CA THR A 154 -19.81 -13.85 2.44
C THR A 154 -19.43 -14.19 3.88
N TYR A 155 -18.14 -14.31 4.13
CA TYR A 155 -17.59 -14.53 5.49
C TYR A 155 -16.90 -13.31 6.07
N GLN A 156 -16.48 -12.36 5.21
CA GLN A 156 -15.81 -11.12 5.59
C GLN A 156 -16.00 -10.06 4.51
N ILE A 157 -16.17 -8.81 4.92
CA ILE A 157 -16.13 -7.63 4.05
C ILE A 157 -15.24 -6.58 4.70
N ASN A 158 -14.31 -6.01 3.93
CA ASN A 158 -13.56 -4.83 4.33
C ASN A 158 -14.35 -3.59 3.92
N HIS A 159 -15.15 -3.05 4.84
CA HIS A 159 -15.87 -1.80 4.60
C HIS A 159 -14.90 -0.62 4.66
N THR A 160 -14.88 0.19 3.62
CA THR A 160 -14.02 1.36 3.52
C THR A 160 -14.77 2.59 3.08
N TYR A 161 -14.34 3.75 3.56
CA TYR A 161 -14.81 5.05 3.09
C TYR A 161 -13.62 6.00 2.96
N ARG A 162 -13.82 7.08 2.22
CA ARG A 162 -12.76 8.05 1.95
C ARG A 162 -12.89 9.25 2.89
N ILE A 163 -11.75 9.71 3.40
CA ILE A 163 -11.65 11.00 4.06
C ILE A 163 -10.85 11.92 3.14
N THR A 164 -11.43 13.06 2.78
CA THR A 164 -10.78 14.10 1.98
C THR A 164 -10.43 15.29 2.87
N GLY A 165 -9.45 16.07 2.47
CA GLY A 165 -9.04 17.24 3.22
C GLY A 165 -8.08 18.12 2.42
N LYS A 166 -7.72 19.27 2.99
CA LYS A 166 -6.71 20.18 2.43
C LYS A 166 -5.37 19.93 3.11
N VAL A 167 -4.33 19.67 2.34
CA VAL A 167 -2.97 19.56 2.84
C VAL A 167 -2.31 20.93 2.83
N TYR A 168 -1.60 21.28 3.91
CA TYR A 168 -0.73 22.45 3.99
C TYR A 168 0.69 22.03 4.35
N GLY A 169 1.66 22.88 4.01
CA GLY A 169 3.10 22.57 4.15
C GLY A 169 3.59 21.59 3.10
N ALA A 170 4.84 21.16 3.23
CA ALA A 170 5.45 20.22 2.28
C ALA A 170 5.01 18.78 2.54
N PRO A 171 4.70 17.99 1.50
CA PRO A 171 4.32 16.59 1.65
C PRO A 171 5.38 15.74 2.38
N LEU A 172 6.67 16.02 2.17
CA LEU A 172 7.75 15.34 2.89
C LEU A 172 7.73 15.64 4.40
N ALA A 173 7.36 16.87 4.79
CA ALA A 173 7.21 17.24 6.19
C ALA A 173 6.02 16.49 6.83
N LEU A 174 4.91 16.36 6.11
CA LEU A 174 3.78 15.55 6.54
C LEU A 174 4.18 14.06 6.67
N TYR A 175 4.87 13.51 5.67
CA TYR A 175 5.39 12.13 5.74
C TYR A 175 6.28 11.90 6.96
N SER A 176 7.20 12.82 7.23
CA SER A 176 8.09 12.76 8.39
C SER A 176 7.33 12.73 9.73
N GLN A 177 6.21 13.47 9.84
CA GLN A 177 5.36 13.45 11.04
C GLN A 177 4.60 12.13 11.17
N LEU A 178 4.02 11.61 10.08
CA LEU A 178 3.32 10.33 10.06
C LEU A 178 4.27 9.19 10.45
N ARG A 179 5.44 9.16 9.86
CA ARG A 179 6.51 8.19 10.13
C ARG A 179 6.93 8.16 11.61
N LYS A 180 7.00 9.31 12.27
CA LYS A 180 7.32 9.42 13.70
C LYS A 180 6.19 8.90 14.59
N ARG A 181 4.94 9.11 14.19
CA ARG A 181 3.77 8.67 14.95
C ARG A 181 3.51 7.19 14.81
N GLN A 182 3.75 6.65 13.62
CA GLN A 182 3.51 5.24 13.29
C GLN A 182 4.72 4.67 12.53
N PRO A 183 5.80 4.33 13.23
CA PRO A 183 6.99 3.75 12.62
C PRO A 183 6.69 2.34 12.11
N GLY A 184 6.43 2.23 10.80
CA GLY A 184 6.13 0.97 10.11
C GLY A 184 7.34 0.40 9.40
N ARG A 185 7.25 -0.88 8.98
CA ARG A 185 8.28 -1.55 8.18
C ARG A 185 8.14 -1.32 6.69
N PHE A 186 6.98 -0.91 6.24
CA PHE A 186 6.61 -0.82 4.82
C PHE A 186 6.09 0.59 4.50
N GLY A 187 6.81 1.60 4.98
CA GLY A 187 6.53 3.00 4.65
C GLY A 187 6.94 3.31 3.20
N ALA A 188 6.20 4.20 2.55
CA ALA A 188 6.57 4.72 1.25
C ALA A 188 6.23 6.21 1.12
N TYR A 189 7.15 6.96 0.52
CA TYR A 189 6.94 8.31 0.05
C TYR A 189 7.29 8.37 -1.44
N ILE A 190 6.32 8.69 -2.28
CA ILE A 190 6.51 8.83 -3.73
C ILE A 190 6.16 10.25 -4.10
N ALA A 191 7.12 10.98 -4.66
CA ALA A 191 6.94 12.33 -5.18
C ALA A 191 7.04 12.29 -6.71
N GLN A 192 5.96 12.68 -7.40
CA GLN A 192 5.88 12.78 -8.84
C GLN A 192 5.17 14.07 -9.23
N ASP A 193 5.91 15.05 -9.78
CA ASP A 193 5.41 16.37 -10.17
C ASP A 193 4.57 17.02 -9.04
N ASN A 194 3.26 17.15 -9.23
CA ASN A 194 2.32 17.71 -8.26
C ASN A 194 1.51 16.63 -7.51
N TYR A 195 1.89 15.37 -7.62
CA TYR A 195 1.25 14.23 -6.97
C TYR A 195 2.19 13.59 -5.97
N TYR A 196 1.66 13.27 -4.80
CA TYR A 196 2.41 12.64 -3.72
C TYR A 196 1.61 11.47 -3.14
N LEU A 197 2.27 10.33 -2.99
CA LEU A 197 1.72 9.18 -2.28
C LEU A 197 2.51 8.97 -0.99
N LEU A 198 1.82 9.03 0.15
CA LEU A 198 2.36 8.81 1.48
C LEU A 198 1.69 7.57 2.05
N SER A 199 2.46 6.53 2.29
CA SER A 199 1.97 5.26 2.84
C SER A 199 2.72 4.88 4.12
N GLN A 200 1.99 4.39 5.11
CA GLN A 200 2.53 3.85 6.36
C GLN A 200 1.93 2.44 6.57
N SER A 201 2.27 1.52 5.65
CA SER A 201 1.74 0.16 5.71
C SER A 201 2.42 -0.65 6.82
N PRO A 202 1.64 -1.33 7.68
CA PRO A 202 2.19 -2.22 8.71
C PRO A 202 2.46 -3.64 8.20
N GLU A 203 1.99 -4.00 7.01
CA GLU A 203 1.86 -5.37 6.53
C GLU A 203 2.68 -5.62 5.27
N LEU A 204 3.36 -6.79 5.24
CA LEU A 204 4.05 -7.29 4.05
C LEU A 204 3.05 -8.05 3.17
N PHE A 205 2.82 -7.56 1.96
CA PHE A 205 2.02 -8.27 0.97
C PHE A 205 2.77 -9.52 0.48
N ILE A 206 3.81 -9.36 -0.33
CA ILE A 206 4.64 -10.46 -0.82
C ILE A 206 6.09 -10.00 -0.93
N GLU A 207 7.02 -10.78 -0.39
CA GLU A 207 8.45 -10.68 -0.61
C GLU A 207 8.92 -11.90 -1.41
N ARG A 208 9.75 -11.67 -2.43
CA ARG A 208 10.41 -12.73 -3.19
C ARG A 208 11.92 -12.64 -3.02
N GLN A 209 12.52 -13.74 -2.59
CA GLN A 209 13.97 -13.90 -2.58
C GLN A 209 14.35 -15.18 -3.35
N GLY A 210 14.93 -15.01 -4.54
CA GLY A 210 15.19 -16.13 -5.43
C GLY A 210 13.90 -16.88 -5.79
N ASN A 211 13.80 -18.13 -5.37
CA ASN A 211 12.62 -19.00 -5.59
C ASN A 211 11.69 -19.10 -4.37
N THR A 212 11.94 -18.33 -3.32
CA THR A 212 11.11 -18.32 -2.12
C THR A 212 10.20 -17.10 -2.10
N LEU A 213 8.91 -17.33 -1.84
CA LEU A 213 7.91 -16.28 -1.57
C LEU A 213 7.59 -16.27 -0.09
N LYS A 214 7.39 -15.08 0.46
CA LYS A 214 6.97 -14.85 1.84
C LYS A 214 5.86 -13.81 1.88
N ALA A 215 4.79 -14.09 2.62
CA ALA A 215 3.76 -13.15 3.01
C ALA A 215 3.67 -13.11 4.54
N MET A 216 3.31 -11.96 5.09
CA MET A 216 3.17 -11.78 6.55
C MET A 216 1.84 -11.06 6.83
N PRO A 217 0.73 -11.81 6.85
CA PRO A 217 -0.56 -11.23 7.19
C PRO A 217 -0.57 -10.74 8.64
N MET A 218 -1.27 -9.64 8.87
CA MET A 218 -1.45 -9.07 10.20
C MET A 218 -2.95 -8.90 10.47
N LYS A 219 -3.41 -9.43 11.59
CA LYS A 219 -4.76 -9.23 12.12
C LYS A 219 -4.70 -8.98 13.63
N GLY A 220 -5.72 -8.26 14.11
CA GLY A 220 -5.81 -7.84 15.48
C GLY A 220 -4.99 -6.59 15.78
N THR A 221 -5.62 -5.65 16.45
CA THR A 221 -4.99 -4.45 16.98
C THR A 221 -5.41 -4.27 18.42
N ALA A 222 -4.46 -3.88 19.26
CA ALA A 222 -4.68 -3.66 20.67
C ALA A 222 -3.99 -2.36 21.10
N SER A 223 -4.44 -1.78 22.20
CA SER A 223 -3.82 -0.59 22.76
C SER A 223 -2.50 -0.96 23.45
N ALA A 224 -1.38 -0.38 23.00
CA ALA A 224 -0.09 -0.57 23.64
C ALA A 224 -0.04 -0.07 25.11
N LEU A 225 -1.04 0.72 25.53
CA LEU A 225 -1.16 1.25 26.89
C LEU A 225 -2.01 0.36 27.81
N LEU A 226 -2.94 -0.41 27.25
CA LEU A 226 -3.95 -1.17 27.98
C LEU A 226 -3.77 -2.68 27.87
N ASP A 227 -3.12 -3.13 26.79
CA ASP A 227 -3.01 -4.54 26.44
C ASP A 227 -1.57 -5.02 26.45
N THR A 228 -1.39 -6.32 26.62
CA THR A 228 -0.10 -6.99 26.47
C THR A 228 -0.05 -7.77 25.17
N PRO A 229 1.12 -8.09 24.62
CA PRO A 229 1.23 -8.97 23.45
C PRO A 229 0.53 -10.32 23.65
N SER A 230 0.56 -10.88 24.87
CA SER A 230 -0.12 -12.13 25.19
C SER A 230 -1.64 -11.98 25.18
N SER A 231 -2.21 -10.87 25.67
CA SER A 231 -3.66 -10.67 25.64
C SER A 231 -4.20 -10.61 24.20
N LEU A 232 -3.42 -10.03 23.26
CA LEU A 232 -3.79 -10.00 21.86
C LEU A 232 -3.71 -11.39 21.22
N SER A 233 -2.66 -12.16 21.51
CA SER A 233 -2.46 -13.51 20.96
C SER A 233 -3.45 -14.55 21.52
N ASP A 234 -3.94 -14.34 22.75
CA ASP A 234 -4.85 -15.27 23.42
C ASP A 234 -6.32 -14.95 23.16
N ASP A 235 -6.64 -13.79 22.58
CA ASP A 235 -8.01 -13.42 22.23
C ASP A 235 -8.59 -14.34 21.13
N PRO A 236 -9.69 -15.08 21.43
CA PRO A 236 -10.26 -16.05 20.50
C PRO A 236 -10.69 -15.43 19.16
N LYS A 237 -11.18 -14.18 19.17
CA LYS A 237 -11.61 -13.47 17.98
C LYS A 237 -10.41 -13.17 17.07
N ASN A 238 -9.37 -12.56 17.62
CA ASN A 238 -8.16 -12.24 16.87
C ASN A 238 -7.48 -13.50 16.29
N ARG A 239 -7.48 -14.59 17.06
CA ARG A 239 -6.96 -15.90 16.58
C ARG A 239 -7.78 -16.45 15.41
N ALA A 240 -9.11 -16.41 15.51
CA ALA A 240 -9.98 -16.89 14.43
C ALA A 240 -9.82 -16.05 13.15
N GLU A 241 -9.78 -14.72 13.28
CA GLU A 241 -9.53 -13.81 12.16
C GLU A 241 -8.16 -14.05 11.51
N ASN A 242 -7.12 -14.22 12.33
CA ASN A 242 -5.78 -14.48 11.81
C ASN A 242 -5.70 -15.84 11.08
N LEU A 243 -6.27 -16.89 11.65
CA LEU A 243 -6.32 -18.22 11.04
C LEU A 243 -7.01 -18.18 9.67
N MET A 244 -8.13 -17.46 9.56
CA MET A 244 -8.88 -17.32 8.31
C MET A 244 -8.05 -16.63 7.21
N ILE A 245 -7.34 -15.56 7.55
CA ILE A 245 -6.50 -14.83 6.57
C ILE A 245 -5.26 -15.64 6.19
N VAL A 246 -4.64 -16.33 7.15
CA VAL A 246 -3.52 -17.23 6.86
C VAL A 246 -3.94 -18.35 5.91
N ASP A 247 -5.13 -18.94 6.09
CA ASP A 247 -5.64 -19.99 5.21
C ASP A 247 -5.95 -19.46 3.81
N LEU A 248 -6.51 -18.26 3.70
CA LEU A 248 -6.73 -17.59 2.42
C LEU A 248 -5.40 -17.36 1.66
N LEU A 249 -4.41 -16.76 2.31
CA LEU A 249 -3.09 -16.52 1.72
C LEU A 249 -2.36 -17.82 1.38
N ARG A 250 -2.49 -18.86 2.19
CA ARG A 250 -1.97 -20.18 1.89
C ARG A 250 -2.56 -20.73 0.59
N ASN A 251 -3.86 -20.59 0.40
CA ASN A 251 -4.55 -20.98 -0.83
C ASN A 251 -4.03 -20.18 -2.03
N ASP A 252 -3.92 -18.84 -1.90
CA ASP A 252 -3.45 -17.99 -3.00
C ASP A 252 -1.99 -18.28 -3.38
N LEU A 253 -1.10 -18.44 -2.41
CA LEU A 253 0.29 -18.83 -2.65
C LEU A 253 0.39 -20.22 -3.29
N SER A 254 -0.49 -21.14 -2.94
CA SER A 254 -0.50 -22.49 -3.52
C SER A 254 -0.77 -22.51 -5.03
N ARG A 255 -1.38 -21.46 -5.58
CA ARG A 255 -1.64 -21.31 -7.02
C ARG A 255 -0.39 -20.99 -7.83
N ILE A 256 0.63 -20.42 -7.20
CA ILE A 256 1.87 -19.94 -7.86
C ILE A 256 3.13 -20.63 -7.33
N CYS A 257 3.03 -21.39 -6.26
CA CYS A 257 4.12 -22.17 -5.68
C CYS A 257 4.11 -23.63 -6.18
N LEU A 258 5.24 -24.32 -6.03
CA LEU A 258 5.31 -25.75 -6.29
C LEU A 258 4.36 -26.52 -5.35
N PRO A 259 3.71 -27.60 -5.80
CA PRO A 259 2.81 -28.39 -4.95
C PRO A 259 3.49 -28.81 -3.64
N ASN A 260 2.76 -28.72 -2.53
CA ASN A 260 3.20 -29.11 -1.19
C ASN A 260 4.39 -28.31 -0.60
N THR A 261 4.73 -27.13 -1.17
CA THR A 261 5.84 -26.31 -0.65
C THR A 261 5.40 -25.17 0.24
N VAL A 262 4.11 -24.81 0.23
CA VAL A 262 3.58 -23.73 1.08
C VAL A 262 3.57 -24.20 2.54
N LYS A 263 4.20 -23.41 3.41
CA LYS A 263 4.32 -23.69 4.85
C LYS A 263 3.88 -22.47 5.64
N VAL A 264 3.29 -22.71 6.79
CA VAL A 264 2.98 -21.69 7.79
C VAL A 264 3.95 -21.94 8.96
N PRO A 265 5.07 -21.22 9.04
CA PRO A 265 5.96 -21.31 10.20
C PRO A 265 5.27 -20.69 11.41
N HIS A 266 5.52 -21.24 12.59
CA HIS A 266 4.98 -20.78 13.88
C HIS A 266 5.62 -19.48 14.31
#